data_fb81c3a00868d8fc69f91a572fc30781
#
_entry.id   fb81c3a00868d8fc69f91a572fc30781
#
_cell.length_a   1.000
_cell.length_b   1.000
_cell.length_c   1.000
_cell.angle_alpha   90.00
_cell.angle_beta   90.00
_cell.angle_gamma   90.00
#
_symmetry.space_group_name_H-M   'P 1'
#
loop_
_entity.id
_entity.type
_entity.pdbx_description
1 polymer ?
#
loop_
_entity_poly.entity_id
_entity_poly.type
_entity_poly.pdbx_seq_one_letter_code
_entity_poly.pdbx_strand_id
1 'polypeptide(L)'
;MLVCPKCHRLVHAEDLKRLAAEAERSEQANDLTGALSKWREALEFLPRDSRQHQTISEKVAALSAWVDSGALPPSGKSRPSPSQAAAAKKTRLGKAWAWTVAAVVLLLTKGKLLLLGLTKAGTLWTMVLAFGVYWTIWGWKFAAGLVVSIYIHEMGHVVALSRFGIKASMPMFIPGFGALIRMKQHPASPREDARVGLAGPLWGLGAALAAYGIYELTGAPIWAAISQVGAWINLFNLLPIPPLDGGRGFRSLSRGQRWIVVAAMAGMWAVTKEGLLVLLVIVAAWRALSEKTKVEPDQKGLLQYTLLVVTLSAMCLIPVPGMAPPHDTSPQQQGSGQ
;
A
#
# COMPACT_ATOMS: atom_id res chain seq x y z
N MET A 1 1.31 33.15 -5.00
CA MET A 1 0.17 34.10 -4.88
C MET A 1 -0.90 33.63 -5.86
N LEU A 2 -2.09 33.23 -5.40
CA LEU A 2 -3.15 32.65 -6.25
C LEU A 2 -4.12 33.70 -6.80
N VAL A 3 -4.25 34.83 -6.13
CA VAL A 3 -5.15 35.92 -6.47
C VAL A 3 -4.37 37.22 -6.57
N CYS A 4 -4.64 38.04 -7.59
CA CYS A 4 -4.03 39.36 -7.76
C CYS A 4 -4.53 40.30 -6.67
N PRO A 5 -3.65 40.96 -5.90
CA PRO A 5 -4.06 41.86 -4.81
C PRO A 5 -4.75 43.15 -5.29
N LYS A 6 -4.58 43.51 -6.57
CA LYS A 6 -5.18 44.74 -7.14
C LYS A 6 -6.55 44.50 -7.77
N CYS A 7 -6.75 43.39 -8.49
CA CYS A 7 -7.99 43.16 -9.23
C CYS A 7 -8.78 41.92 -8.79
N HIS A 8 -8.31 41.22 -7.75
CA HIS A 8 -8.90 39.97 -7.20
C HIS A 8 -9.16 38.84 -8.21
N ARG A 9 -8.53 38.92 -9.40
CA ARG A 9 -8.62 37.84 -10.41
C ARG A 9 -7.61 36.74 -10.08
N LEU A 10 -7.98 35.50 -10.44
CA LEU A 10 -7.08 34.36 -10.33
C LEU A 10 -5.89 34.54 -11.28
N VAL A 11 -4.67 34.43 -10.75
CA VAL A 11 -3.42 34.61 -11.52
C VAL A 11 -3.28 33.52 -12.57
N HIS A 12 -3.74 32.30 -12.25
CA HIS A 12 -3.63 31.09 -13.10
C HIS A 12 -4.95 30.70 -13.78
N ALA A 13 -5.79 31.68 -14.19
CA ALA A 13 -7.10 31.40 -14.75
C ALA A 13 -7.04 30.56 -16.04
N GLU A 14 -6.06 30.78 -16.91
CA GLU A 14 -5.90 30.02 -18.16
C GLU A 14 -5.41 28.59 -17.89
N ASP A 15 -4.48 28.38 -16.94
CA ASP A 15 -4.07 27.05 -16.53
C ASP A 15 -5.24 26.25 -15.94
N LEU A 16 -6.07 26.90 -15.12
CA LEU A 16 -7.28 26.29 -14.56
C LEU A 16 -8.28 25.87 -15.65
N LYS A 17 -8.54 26.72 -16.65
CA LYS A 17 -9.41 26.37 -17.78
C LYS A 17 -8.86 25.19 -18.57
N ARG A 18 -7.55 25.19 -18.85
CA ARG A 18 -6.88 24.11 -19.58
C ARG A 18 -6.97 22.80 -18.80
N LEU A 19 -6.63 22.82 -17.50
CA LEU A 19 -6.69 21.62 -16.64
C LEU A 19 -8.12 21.08 -16.49
N ALA A 20 -9.12 21.95 -16.34
CA ALA A 20 -10.52 21.55 -16.31
C ALA A 20 -10.94 20.87 -17.62
N ALA A 21 -10.62 21.46 -18.78
CA ALA A 21 -10.92 20.87 -20.07
C ALA A 21 -10.20 19.53 -20.33
N GLU A 22 -8.95 19.37 -19.82
CA GLU A 22 -8.22 18.12 -19.88
C GLU A 22 -8.84 17.05 -18.98
N ALA A 23 -9.25 17.44 -17.76
CA ALA A 23 -9.91 16.55 -16.81
C ALA A 23 -11.26 16.05 -17.35
N GLU A 24 -12.08 16.95 -17.91
CA GLU A 24 -13.37 16.59 -18.52
C GLU A 24 -13.21 15.65 -19.72
N ARG A 25 -12.19 15.87 -20.55
CA ARG A 25 -11.87 14.95 -21.66
C ARG A 25 -11.48 13.57 -21.15
N SER A 26 -10.68 13.49 -20.07
CA SER A 26 -10.32 12.23 -19.44
C SER A 26 -11.55 11.52 -18.86
N GLU A 27 -12.49 12.25 -18.23
CA GLU A 27 -13.77 11.69 -17.75
C GLU A 27 -14.60 11.10 -18.90
N GLN A 28 -14.73 11.83 -20.03
CA GLN A 28 -15.45 11.37 -21.22
C GLN A 28 -14.80 10.12 -21.83
N ALA A 29 -13.47 10.01 -21.75
CA ALA A 29 -12.71 8.83 -22.17
C ALA A 29 -12.72 7.68 -21.15
N ASN A 30 -13.43 7.81 -20.02
CA ASN A 30 -13.40 6.88 -18.87
C ASN A 30 -12.01 6.67 -18.25
N ASP A 31 -11.07 7.59 -18.48
CA ASP A 31 -9.79 7.64 -17.79
C ASP A 31 -9.93 8.38 -16.45
N LEU A 32 -10.49 7.68 -15.44
CA LEU A 32 -10.75 8.27 -14.13
C LEU A 32 -9.45 8.66 -13.41
N THR A 33 -8.35 7.93 -13.65
CA THR A 33 -7.03 8.22 -13.07
C THR A 33 -6.46 9.51 -13.64
N GLY A 34 -6.52 9.68 -14.95
CA GLY A 34 -6.11 10.91 -15.62
C GLY A 34 -6.95 12.11 -15.19
N ALA A 35 -8.27 11.94 -15.12
CA ALA A 35 -9.20 12.97 -14.63
C ALA A 35 -8.88 13.41 -13.21
N LEU A 36 -8.67 12.46 -12.29
CA LEU A 36 -8.26 12.71 -10.89
C LEU A 36 -6.96 13.51 -10.81
N SER A 37 -5.96 13.12 -11.59
CA SER A 37 -4.66 13.80 -11.62
C SER A 37 -4.82 15.27 -12.03
N LYS A 38 -5.63 15.56 -13.04
CA LYS A 38 -5.86 16.91 -13.55
C LYS A 38 -6.70 17.76 -12.59
N TRP A 39 -7.77 17.20 -12.01
CA TRP A 39 -8.57 17.91 -11.02
C TRP A 39 -7.78 18.22 -9.74
N ARG A 40 -6.92 17.30 -9.30
CA ARG A 40 -6.01 17.56 -8.15
C ARG A 40 -4.99 18.65 -8.46
N GLU A 41 -4.46 18.67 -9.68
CA GLU A 41 -3.56 19.75 -10.13
C GLU A 41 -4.28 21.09 -10.16
N ALA A 42 -5.53 21.14 -10.64
CA ALA A 42 -6.34 22.35 -10.63
C ALA A 42 -6.58 22.92 -9.22
N LEU A 43 -6.75 22.06 -8.21
CA LEU A 43 -6.90 22.48 -6.81
C LEU A 43 -5.68 23.25 -6.27
N GLU A 44 -4.47 22.99 -6.80
CA GLU A 44 -3.26 23.69 -6.38
C GLU A 44 -3.28 25.18 -6.77
N PHE A 45 -4.07 25.55 -7.79
CA PHE A 45 -4.21 26.93 -8.30
C PHE A 45 -5.43 27.68 -7.73
N LEU A 46 -6.19 27.06 -6.84
CA LEU A 46 -7.40 27.65 -6.25
C LEU A 46 -7.21 28.00 -4.77
N PRO A 47 -7.72 29.15 -4.33
CA PRO A 47 -7.79 29.46 -2.88
C PRO A 47 -8.68 28.42 -2.17
N ARG A 48 -8.23 27.96 -1.00
CA ARG A 48 -8.90 26.87 -0.24
C ARG A 48 -10.31 27.23 0.24
N ASP A 49 -10.61 28.51 0.40
CA ASP A 49 -11.87 29.09 0.85
C ASP A 49 -12.83 29.41 -0.32
N SER A 50 -12.40 29.19 -1.56
CA SER A 50 -13.23 29.49 -2.72
C SER A 50 -14.28 28.40 -2.97
N ARG A 51 -15.47 28.81 -3.48
CA ARG A 51 -16.52 27.88 -3.92
C ARG A 51 -16.00 26.87 -4.96
N GLN A 52 -15.16 27.34 -5.89
CA GLN A 52 -14.58 26.51 -6.93
C GLN A 52 -13.71 25.41 -6.35
N HIS A 53 -12.88 25.72 -5.33
CA HIS A 53 -12.07 24.71 -4.62
C HIS A 53 -12.96 23.66 -3.96
N GLN A 54 -14.05 24.05 -3.31
CA GLN A 54 -14.99 23.12 -2.68
C GLN A 54 -15.65 22.21 -3.73
N THR A 55 -16.20 22.77 -4.82
CA THR A 55 -16.86 22.00 -5.88
C THR A 55 -15.91 20.98 -6.52
N ILE A 56 -14.66 21.38 -6.80
CA ILE A 56 -13.67 20.47 -7.38
C ILE A 56 -13.22 19.42 -6.35
N SER A 57 -13.12 19.77 -5.07
CA SER A 57 -12.80 18.81 -4.01
C SER A 57 -13.87 17.73 -3.87
N GLU A 58 -15.16 18.10 -3.93
CA GLU A 58 -16.28 17.16 -3.92
C GLU A 58 -16.24 16.24 -5.16
N LYS A 59 -15.93 16.80 -6.34
CA LYS A 59 -15.77 16.04 -7.59
C LYS A 59 -14.60 15.04 -7.48
N VAL A 60 -13.46 15.46 -6.95
CA VAL A 60 -12.32 14.58 -6.70
C VAL A 60 -12.69 13.46 -5.73
N ALA A 61 -13.44 13.75 -4.67
CA ALA A 61 -13.89 12.73 -3.72
C ALA A 61 -14.83 11.70 -4.38
N ALA A 62 -15.74 12.14 -5.22
CA ALA A 62 -16.65 11.27 -5.98
C ALA A 62 -15.90 10.38 -6.98
N LEU A 63 -14.99 10.95 -7.79
CA LEU A 63 -14.15 10.21 -8.72
C LEU A 63 -13.27 9.19 -8.02
N SER A 64 -12.69 9.57 -6.88
CA SER A 64 -11.89 8.68 -6.05
C SER A 64 -12.69 7.49 -5.54
N ALA A 65 -13.94 7.71 -5.11
CA ALA A 65 -14.83 6.63 -4.67
C ALA A 65 -15.15 5.65 -5.81
N TRP A 66 -15.32 6.11 -7.04
CA TRP A 66 -15.50 5.23 -8.20
C TRP A 66 -14.24 4.42 -8.51
N VAL A 67 -13.06 5.04 -8.46
CA VAL A 67 -11.79 4.32 -8.62
C VAL A 67 -11.61 3.24 -7.55
N ASP A 68 -11.99 3.51 -6.29
CA ASP A 68 -11.93 2.53 -5.20
C ASP A 68 -12.93 1.40 -5.38
N SER A 69 -14.17 1.70 -5.78
CA SER A 69 -15.20 0.68 -6.00
C SER A 69 -14.93 -0.19 -7.21
N GLY A 70 -14.20 0.33 -8.22
CA GLY A 70 -14.08 -0.27 -9.55
C GLY A 70 -15.34 -0.13 -10.39
N ALA A 71 -16.32 0.68 -9.93
CA ALA A 71 -17.51 1.01 -10.67
C ALA A 71 -17.23 2.13 -11.67
N LEU A 72 -17.91 2.08 -12.83
CA LEU A 72 -17.92 3.21 -13.75
C LEU A 72 -18.91 4.27 -13.25
N PRO A 73 -18.63 5.56 -13.45
CA PRO A 73 -19.59 6.61 -13.15
C PRO A 73 -20.88 6.38 -13.92
N PRO A 74 -22.04 6.75 -13.37
CA PRO A 74 -23.29 6.70 -14.12
C PRO A 74 -23.16 7.57 -15.36
N SER A 75 -23.10 6.95 -16.52
CA SER A 75 -22.92 7.63 -17.79
C SER A 75 -24.14 8.50 -18.08
N GLY A 76 -23.98 9.82 -17.96
CA GLY A 76 -24.86 10.75 -18.61
C GLY A 76 -24.70 10.60 -20.14
N LYS A 77 -25.62 9.83 -20.76
CA LYS A 77 -25.81 9.73 -22.21
C LYS A 77 -24.58 9.41 -23.07
N SER A 78 -24.19 8.13 -23.10
CA SER A 78 -23.85 7.45 -24.35
C SER A 78 -24.10 5.96 -24.19
N ARG A 79 -25.01 5.45 -24.99
CA ARG A 79 -25.47 4.05 -25.07
C ARG A 79 -24.30 3.19 -25.57
N PRO A 80 -23.85 2.13 -24.86
CA PRO A 80 -22.84 1.22 -25.42
C PRO A 80 -23.43 0.47 -26.60
N SER A 81 -22.68 0.36 -27.69
CA SER A 81 -23.00 -0.49 -28.84
C SER A 81 -23.11 -1.96 -28.38
N PRO A 82 -24.09 -2.73 -28.91
CA PRO A 82 -24.42 -4.09 -28.45
C PRO A 82 -23.36 -5.18 -28.74
N SER A 83 -22.20 -4.84 -29.27
CA SER A 83 -21.25 -5.84 -29.79
C SER A 83 -20.23 -6.40 -28.79
N GLN A 84 -20.20 -5.95 -27.53
CA GLN A 84 -19.20 -6.41 -26.55
C GLN A 84 -19.73 -7.30 -25.41
N ALA A 85 -21.03 -7.61 -25.41
CA ALA A 85 -21.64 -8.45 -24.36
C ALA A 85 -21.56 -9.98 -24.60
N ALA A 86 -21.01 -10.42 -25.73
CA ALA A 86 -21.08 -11.83 -26.15
C ALA A 86 -19.83 -12.68 -25.87
N ALA A 87 -18.77 -12.14 -25.23
CA ALA A 87 -17.49 -12.85 -25.08
C ALA A 87 -17.17 -13.37 -23.66
N ALA A 88 -18.10 -13.31 -22.72
CA ALA A 88 -17.82 -13.67 -21.32
C ALA A 88 -18.46 -14.99 -20.86
N LYS A 89 -18.40 -16.04 -21.66
CA LYS A 89 -18.83 -17.38 -21.22
C LYS A 89 -17.94 -18.46 -21.79
N LYS A 90 -16.76 -18.72 -21.17
CA LYS A 90 -16.10 -20.03 -21.26
C LYS A 90 -15.01 -20.24 -20.18
N THR A 91 -15.19 -21.35 -19.46
CA THR A 91 -14.28 -22.35 -18.88
C THR A 91 -13.52 -22.03 -17.60
N ARG A 92 -13.90 -22.80 -16.56
CA ARG A 92 -13.29 -22.83 -15.22
C ARG A 92 -11.84 -23.36 -15.17
N LEU A 93 -11.34 -24.01 -16.20
CA LEU A 93 -9.97 -24.57 -16.25
C LEU A 93 -8.90 -23.53 -16.64
N GLY A 94 -9.30 -22.41 -17.23
CA GLY A 94 -8.39 -21.33 -17.61
C GLY A 94 -8.00 -20.35 -16.49
N LYS A 95 -8.60 -20.47 -15.29
CA LYS A 95 -8.40 -19.45 -14.24
C LYS A 95 -7.02 -19.48 -13.60
N ALA A 96 -6.42 -20.65 -13.37
CA ALA A 96 -5.07 -20.74 -12.80
C ALA A 96 -4.01 -20.18 -13.76
N TRP A 97 -4.10 -20.51 -15.03
CA TRP A 97 -3.22 -20.01 -16.09
C TRP A 97 -3.42 -18.51 -16.36
N ALA A 98 -4.68 -18.04 -16.26
CA ALA A 98 -4.99 -16.61 -16.37
C ALA A 98 -4.40 -15.78 -15.23
N TRP A 99 -4.31 -16.32 -14.02
CA TRP A 99 -3.68 -15.64 -12.88
C TRP A 99 -2.15 -15.57 -13.02
N THR A 100 -1.50 -16.62 -13.53
CA THR A 100 -0.04 -16.59 -13.83
C THR A 100 0.28 -15.65 -14.98
N VAL A 101 -0.50 -15.67 -16.06
CA VAL A 101 -0.36 -14.74 -17.18
C VAL A 101 -0.67 -13.29 -16.73
N ALA A 102 -1.72 -13.09 -15.93
CA ALA A 102 -2.03 -11.76 -15.37
C ALA A 102 -0.92 -11.28 -14.44
N ALA A 103 -0.33 -12.14 -13.61
CA ALA A 103 0.81 -11.79 -12.75
C ALA A 103 2.05 -11.45 -13.59
N VAL A 104 2.36 -12.22 -14.63
CA VAL A 104 3.48 -11.94 -15.55
C VAL A 104 3.23 -10.66 -16.35
N VAL A 105 2.03 -10.45 -16.88
CA VAL A 105 1.65 -9.21 -17.57
C VAL A 105 1.67 -8.02 -16.62
N LEU A 106 1.22 -8.19 -15.38
CA LEU A 106 1.31 -7.17 -14.33
C LEU A 106 2.77 -6.85 -13.99
N LEU A 107 3.62 -7.86 -13.88
CA LEU A 107 5.06 -7.71 -13.65
C LEU A 107 5.74 -7.00 -14.84
N LEU A 108 5.42 -7.38 -16.06
CA LEU A 108 5.98 -6.78 -17.27
C LEU A 108 5.46 -5.35 -17.52
N THR A 109 4.17 -5.10 -17.28
CA THR A 109 3.57 -3.76 -17.47
C THR A 109 3.90 -2.80 -16.32
N LYS A 110 4.02 -3.30 -15.08
CA LYS A 110 4.41 -2.52 -13.90
C LYS A 110 5.92 -2.54 -13.64
N GLY A 111 6.68 -3.43 -14.26
CA GLY A 111 8.15 -3.48 -14.21
C GLY A 111 8.79 -2.17 -14.70
N LYS A 112 8.18 -1.48 -15.67
CA LYS A 112 8.60 -0.13 -16.07
C LYS A 112 8.50 0.89 -14.92
N LEU A 113 7.50 0.80 -14.03
CA LEU A 113 7.37 1.67 -12.86
C LEU A 113 8.44 1.35 -11.81
N LEU A 114 8.77 0.06 -11.61
CA LEU A 114 9.86 -0.37 -10.75
C LEU A 114 11.21 0.17 -11.27
N LEU A 115 11.49 0.01 -12.58
CA LEU A 115 12.71 0.53 -13.21
C LEU A 115 12.77 2.06 -13.21
N LEU A 116 11.65 2.76 -13.43
CA LEU A 116 11.59 4.22 -13.35
C LEU A 116 11.89 4.74 -11.93
N GLY A 117 11.52 3.98 -10.89
CA GLY A 117 11.90 4.29 -9.51
C GLY A 117 13.42 4.22 -9.29
N LEU A 118 14.07 3.23 -9.88
CA LEU A 118 15.51 3.03 -9.77
C LEU A 118 16.34 4.06 -10.55
N THR A 119 15.77 4.73 -11.57
CA THR A 119 16.52 5.70 -12.40
C THR A 119 16.75 7.06 -11.74
N LYS A 120 16.12 7.33 -10.58
CA LYS A 120 16.37 8.58 -9.84
C LYS A 120 17.55 8.42 -8.89
N ALA A 121 18.60 9.16 -9.15
CA ALA A 121 19.88 9.11 -8.42
C ALA A 121 19.74 9.16 -6.89
N GLY A 122 18.76 9.95 -6.35
CA GLY A 122 18.52 10.04 -4.92
C GLY A 122 18.02 8.73 -4.28
N THR A 123 17.12 7.99 -4.94
CA THR A 123 16.63 6.69 -4.46
C THR A 123 17.76 5.65 -4.49
N LEU A 124 18.50 5.57 -5.59
CA LEU A 124 19.64 4.65 -5.70
C LEU A 124 20.68 4.89 -4.62
N TRP A 125 21.07 6.16 -4.38
CA TRP A 125 22.04 6.50 -3.33
C TRP A 125 21.60 6.04 -1.95
N THR A 126 20.35 6.33 -1.59
CA THR A 126 19.82 5.93 -0.28
C THR A 126 19.64 4.41 -0.15
N MET A 127 19.31 3.71 -1.24
CA MET A 127 19.30 2.24 -1.27
C MET A 127 20.69 1.64 -1.08
N VAL A 128 21.71 2.18 -1.75
CA VAL A 128 23.11 1.72 -1.60
C VAL A 128 23.58 1.95 -0.16
N LEU A 129 23.24 3.10 0.43
CA LEU A 129 23.57 3.38 1.82
C LEU A 129 22.89 2.39 2.79
N ALA A 130 21.59 2.16 2.63
CA ALA A 130 20.85 1.19 3.44
C ALA A 130 21.41 -0.25 3.27
N PHE A 131 21.69 -0.63 2.03
CA PHE A 131 22.33 -1.91 1.72
C PHE A 131 23.70 -2.05 2.45
N GLY A 132 24.54 -1.01 2.39
CA GLY A 132 25.85 -1.02 3.06
C GLY A 132 25.72 -1.24 4.56
N VAL A 133 24.80 -0.53 5.23
CA VAL A 133 24.54 -0.69 6.66
C VAL A 133 24.04 -2.11 6.98
N TYR A 134 23.07 -2.62 6.22
CA TYR A 134 22.54 -3.97 6.46
C TYR A 134 23.56 -5.06 6.13
N TRP A 135 24.43 -4.84 5.14
CA TRP A 135 25.52 -5.76 4.80
C TRP A 135 26.49 -5.96 5.97
N THR A 136 26.87 -4.91 6.67
CA THR A 136 27.79 -5.02 7.81
C THR A 136 27.21 -5.84 8.98
N ILE A 137 25.87 -5.91 9.08
CA ILE A 137 25.16 -6.57 10.20
C ILE A 137 24.81 -8.02 9.86
N TRP A 138 24.27 -8.28 8.64
CA TRP A 138 23.65 -9.57 8.27
C TRP A 138 24.24 -10.23 7.03
N GLY A 139 25.27 -9.65 6.44
CA GLY A 139 25.88 -10.14 5.20
C GLY A 139 25.12 -9.68 3.93
N TRP A 140 25.84 -9.63 2.81
CA TRP A 140 25.36 -8.98 1.60
C TRP A 140 24.12 -9.64 0.95
N LYS A 141 24.01 -10.98 1.02
CA LYS A 141 22.89 -11.72 0.42
C LYS A 141 21.56 -11.36 1.11
N PHE A 142 21.57 -11.36 2.45
CA PHE A 142 20.39 -10.99 3.23
C PHE A 142 20.07 -9.51 3.06
N ALA A 143 21.07 -8.62 3.12
CA ALA A 143 20.91 -7.19 2.93
C ALA A 143 20.27 -6.86 1.57
N ALA A 144 20.71 -7.53 0.49
CA ALA A 144 20.14 -7.35 -0.84
C ALA A 144 18.65 -7.75 -0.86
N GLY A 145 18.31 -8.93 -0.34
CA GLY A 145 16.92 -9.39 -0.28
C GLY A 145 16.03 -8.47 0.56
N LEU A 146 16.52 -7.99 1.69
CA LEU A 146 15.80 -7.07 2.57
C LEU A 146 15.55 -5.71 1.89
N VAL A 147 16.56 -5.11 1.26
CA VAL A 147 16.42 -3.83 0.55
C VAL A 147 15.45 -3.96 -0.62
N VAL A 148 15.50 -5.07 -1.38
CA VAL A 148 14.54 -5.35 -2.44
C VAL A 148 13.13 -5.51 -1.89
N SER A 149 12.95 -6.22 -0.78
CA SER A 149 11.64 -6.40 -0.13
C SER A 149 11.04 -5.06 0.32
N ILE A 150 11.85 -4.20 0.98
CA ILE A 150 11.43 -2.84 1.37
C ILE A 150 11.09 -2.01 0.12
N TYR A 151 11.90 -2.07 -0.93
CA TYR A 151 11.62 -1.35 -2.17
C TYR A 151 10.29 -1.76 -2.81
N ILE A 152 9.99 -3.07 -2.84
CA ILE A 152 8.71 -3.59 -3.35
C ILE A 152 7.55 -3.06 -2.50
N HIS A 153 7.67 -3.06 -1.17
CA HIS A 153 6.68 -2.48 -0.27
C HIS A 153 6.39 -1.01 -0.63
N GLU A 154 7.43 -0.17 -0.74
CA GLU A 154 7.28 1.25 -1.08
C GLU A 154 6.64 1.46 -2.46
N MET A 155 6.98 0.61 -3.43
CA MET A 155 6.36 0.68 -4.75
C MET A 155 4.87 0.36 -4.71
N GLY A 156 4.41 -0.42 -3.75
CA GLY A 156 2.98 -0.61 -3.47
C GLY A 156 2.27 0.72 -3.20
N HIS A 157 2.85 1.58 -2.36
CA HIS A 157 2.33 2.92 -2.11
C HIS A 157 2.34 3.80 -3.36
N VAL A 158 3.46 3.80 -4.12
CA VAL A 158 3.57 4.59 -5.36
C VAL A 158 2.49 4.19 -6.36
N VAL A 159 2.27 2.89 -6.55
CA VAL A 159 1.22 2.38 -7.46
C VAL A 159 -0.17 2.79 -6.98
N ALA A 160 -0.45 2.68 -5.67
CA ALA A 160 -1.73 3.11 -5.12
C ALA A 160 -1.95 4.63 -5.28
N LEU A 161 -0.94 5.45 -4.97
CA LEU A 161 -0.98 6.90 -5.15
C LEU A 161 -1.24 7.27 -6.62
N SER A 162 -0.52 6.62 -7.56
CA SER A 162 -0.72 6.86 -8.98
C SER A 162 -2.12 6.50 -9.46
N ARG A 163 -2.70 5.42 -8.92
CA ARG A 163 -4.08 5.00 -9.22
C ARG A 163 -5.11 6.06 -8.83
N PHE A 164 -4.88 6.76 -7.72
CA PHE A 164 -5.73 7.87 -7.27
C PHE A 164 -5.31 9.24 -7.82
N GLY A 165 -4.40 9.28 -8.80
CA GLY A 165 -3.95 10.54 -9.42
C GLY A 165 -3.16 11.45 -8.46
N ILE A 166 -2.64 10.91 -7.36
CA ILE A 166 -1.85 11.66 -6.37
C ILE A 166 -0.38 11.66 -6.79
N LYS A 167 0.19 12.85 -6.94
CA LYS A 167 1.62 13.01 -7.20
C LYS A 167 2.43 12.70 -5.94
N ALA A 168 3.37 11.77 -6.05
CA ALA A 168 4.27 11.35 -4.98
C ALA A 168 5.73 11.58 -5.36
N SER A 169 6.59 11.72 -4.35
CA SER A 169 8.04 11.62 -4.56
C SER A 169 8.45 10.16 -4.77
N MET A 170 9.66 9.93 -5.25
CA MET A 170 10.26 8.60 -5.20
C MET A 170 10.60 8.23 -3.76
N PRO A 171 10.64 6.91 -3.43
CA PRO A 171 11.05 6.43 -2.12
C PRO A 171 12.45 6.90 -1.75
N MET A 172 12.63 7.30 -0.50
CA MET A 172 13.92 7.65 0.09
C MET A 172 14.19 6.66 1.22
N PHE A 173 15.27 5.89 1.13
CA PHE A 173 15.62 4.89 2.12
C PHE A 173 16.37 5.52 3.30
N ILE A 174 15.97 5.16 4.52
CA ILE A 174 16.63 5.58 5.75
C ILE A 174 17.04 4.31 6.48
N PRO A 175 18.36 4.02 6.62
CA PRO A 175 18.82 2.83 7.29
C PRO A 175 18.24 2.71 8.72
N GLY A 176 17.69 1.55 9.05
CA GLY A 176 17.04 1.29 10.34
C GLY A 176 15.60 1.77 10.48
N PHE A 177 15.11 2.67 9.60
CA PHE A 177 13.76 3.21 9.63
C PHE A 177 12.90 2.81 8.42
N GLY A 178 13.47 2.07 7.45
CA GLY A 178 12.78 1.69 6.23
C GLY A 178 12.91 2.71 5.12
N ALA A 179 11.80 3.04 4.43
CA ALA A 179 11.80 4.08 3.40
C ALA A 179 10.60 5.03 3.57
N LEU A 180 10.66 6.19 2.94
CA LEU A 180 9.67 7.25 3.09
C LEU A 180 9.32 7.85 1.74
N ILE A 181 8.01 7.93 1.48
CA ILE A 181 7.45 8.59 0.29
C ILE A 181 6.77 9.88 0.72
N ARG A 182 7.14 11.00 0.10
CA ARG A 182 6.43 12.28 0.28
C ARG A 182 5.26 12.38 -0.68
N MET A 183 4.07 12.50 -0.15
CA MET A 183 2.88 12.87 -0.92
C MET A 183 2.88 14.39 -1.16
N LYS A 184 2.69 14.81 -2.41
CA LYS A 184 2.53 16.22 -2.75
C LYS A 184 1.10 16.70 -2.53
N GLN A 185 0.15 15.80 -2.52
CA GLN A 185 -1.28 16.06 -2.35
C GLN A 185 -1.86 15.09 -1.33
N HIS A 186 -2.85 15.55 -0.57
CA HIS A 186 -3.49 14.70 0.43
C HIS A 186 -4.59 13.83 -0.18
N PRO A 187 -4.81 12.61 0.36
CA PRO A 187 -5.96 11.80 0.03
C PRO A 187 -7.28 12.55 0.29
N ALA A 188 -8.27 12.34 -0.58
CA ALA A 188 -9.57 13.01 -0.50
C ALA A 188 -10.48 12.44 0.59
N SER A 189 -10.21 11.23 1.07
CA SER A 189 -11.02 10.56 2.08
C SER A 189 -10.18 9.61 2.94
N PRO A 190 -10.65 9.26 4.16
CA PRO A 190 -10.02 8.22 4.98
C PRO A 190 -9.93 6.86 4.28
N ARG A 191 -10.90 6.52 3.42
CA ARG A 191 -10.87 5.26 2.64
C ARG A 191 -9.75 5.27 1.62
N GLU A 192 -9.59 6.36 0.88
CA GLU A 192 -8.49 6.52 -0.07
C GLU A 192 -7.13 6.45 0.64
N ASP A 193 -6.99 7.13 1.78
CA ASP A 193 -5.78 7.07 2.61
C ASP A 193 -5.47 5.65 3.07
N ALA A 194 -6.48 4.88 3.46
CA ALA A 194 -6.34 3.49 3.84
C ALA A 194 -5.89 2.59 2.66
N ARG A 195 -6.43 2.80 1.46
CA ARG A 195 -5.98 2.04 0.26
C ARG A 195 -4.52 2.29 -0.04
N VAL A 196 -4.09 3.54 0.07
CA VAL A 196 -2.68 3.88 -0.10
C VAL A 196 -1.84 3.29 1.03
N GLY A 197 -2.26 3.42 2.30
CA GLY A 197 -1.53 2.87 3.44
C GLY A 197 -1.37 1.34 3.35
N LEU A 198 -2.46 0.60 3.11
CA LEU A 198 -2.41 -0.86 3.06
C LEU A 198 -1.76 -1.44 1.79
N ALA A 199 -1.51 -0.62 0.77
CA ALA A 199 -0.87 -1.07 -0.47
C ALA A 199 0.59 -1.50 -0.26
N GLY A 200 1.34 -0.80 0.59
CA GLY A 200 2.71 -1.19 0.96
C GLY A 200 2.77 -2.58 1.56
N PRO A 201 2.10 -2.83 2.70
CA PRO A 201 2.05 -4.16 3.31
C PRO A 201 1.52 -5.25 2.38
N LEU A 202 0.59 -4.93 1.48
CA LEU A 202 0.07 -5.89 0.49
C LEU A 202 1.15 -6.30 -0.53
N TRP A 203 1.93 -5.35 -1.04
CA TRP A 203 3.03 -5.63 -1.94
C TRP A 203 4.20 -6.30 -1.20
N GLY A 204 4.45 -5.90 0.05
CA GLY A 204 5.43 -6.53 0.92
C GLY A 204 5.09 -7.98 1.25
N LEU A 205 3.81 -8.30 1.46
CA LEU A 205 3.33 -9.68 1.55
C LEU A 205 3.64 -10.45 0.26
N GLY A 206 3.40 -9.85 -0.91
CA GLY A 206 3.76 -10.46 -2.20
C GLY A 206 5.26 -10.77 -2.31
N ALA A 207 6.12 -9.85 -1.86
CA ALA A 207 7.57 -10.07 -1.83
C ALA A 207 7.97 -11.20 -0.86
N ALA A 208 7.37 -11.25 0.33
CA ALA A 208 7.61 -12.30 1.32
C ALA A 208 7.15 -13.68 0.81
N LEU A 209 5.97 -13.75 0.16
CA LEU A 209 5.49 -14.99 -0.47
C LEU A 209 6.39 -15.44 -1.63
N ALA A 210 6.90 -14.50 -2.44
CA ALA A 210 7.85 -14.83 -3.50
C ALA A 210 9.15 -15.40 -2.93
N ALA A 211 9.68 -14.80 -1.87
CA ALA A 211 10.87 -15.32 -1.18
C ALA A 211 10.61 -16.72 -0.60
N TYR A 212 9.44 -16.95 -0.01
CA TYR A 212 9.05 -18.28 0.47
C TYR A 212 8.96 -19.31 -0.67
N GLY A 213 8.35 -18.93 -1.80
CA GLY A 213 8.31 -19.80 -2.99
C GLY A 213 9.70 -20.16 -3.52
N ILE A 214 10.66 -19.22 -3.49
CA ILE A 214 12.05 -19.50 -3.87
C ILE A 214 12.70 -20.45 -2.85
N TYR A 215 12.40 -20.30 -1.56
CA TYR A 215 12.86 -21.24 -0.53
C TYR A 215 12.36 -22.66 -0.80
N GLU A 216 11.08 -22.83 -1.06
CA GLU A 216 10.49 -24.13 -1.37
C GLU A 216 11.11 -24.80 -2.62
N LEU A 217 11.52 -23.99 -3.60
CA LEU A 217 12.14 -24.48 -4.83
C LEU A 217 13.64 -24.79 -4.67
N THR A 218 14.35 -24.07 -3.82
CA THR A 218 15.83 -24.12 -3.76
C THR A 218 16.36 -24.79 -2.48
N GLY A 219 15.54 -24.86 -1.43
CA GLY A 219 15.96 -25.28 -0.08
C GLY A 219 16.95 -24.34 0.59
N ALA A 220 17.25 -23.16 0.00
CA ALA A 220 18.27 -22.26 0.52
C ALA A 220 17.73 -21.43 1.72
N PRO A 221 18.26 -21.59 2.96
CA PRO A 221 17.72 -20.98 4.19
C PRO A 221 17.62 -19.45 4.14
N ILE A 222 18.46 -18.81 3.33
CA ILE A 222 18.46 -17.36 3.17
C ILE A 222 17.10 -16.83 2.70
N TRP A 223 16.40 -17.56 1.85
CA TRP A 223 15.10 -17.15 1.32
C TRP A 223 13.98 -17.31 2.37
N ALA A 224 14.07 -18.33 3.23
CA ALA A 224 13.18 -18.45 4.40
C ALA A 224 13.39 -17.27 5.36
N ALA A 225 14.63 -16.88 5.62
CA ALA A 225 14.96 -15.73 6.49
C ALA A 225 14.45 -14.41 5.89
N ILE A 226 14.63 -14.17 4.58
CA ILE A 226 14.11 -12.98 3.89
C ILE A 226 12.59 -12.94 3.95
N SER A 227 11.93 -14.09 3.74
CA SER A 227 10.48 -14.21 3.82
C SER A 227 9.95 -13.88 5.21
N GLN A 228 10.50 -14.51 6.25
CA GLN A 228 10.09 -14.34 7.65
C GLN A 228 10.30 -12.89 8.12
N VAL A 229 11.50 -12.33 7.91
CA VAL A 229 11.79 -10.94 8.31
C VAL A 229 11.00 -9.94 7.49
N GLY A 230 10.83 -10.19 6.18
CA GLY A 230 9.95 -9.39 5.33
C GLY A 230 8.50 -9.38 5.83
N ALA A 231 7.97 -10.54 6.22
CA ALA A 231 6.64 -10.64 6.81
C ALA A 231 6.55 -9.88 8.14
N TRP A 232 7.54 -10.02 9.01
CA TRP A 232 7.60 -9.35 10.31
C TRP A 232 7.63 -7.82 10.16
N ILE A 233 8.44 -7.28 9.24
CA ILE A 233 8.51 -5.83 8.96
C ILE A 233 7.15 -5.32 8.45
N ASN A 234 6.49 -6.07 7.56
CA ASN A 234 5.18 -5.69 7.06
C ASN A 234 4.09 -5.78 8.16
N LEU A 235 4.18 -6.76 9.06
CA LEU A 235 3.31 -6.86 10.22
C LEU A 235 3.53 -5.68 11.18
N PHE A 236 4.79 -5.26 11.39
CA PHE A 236 5.13 -4.08 12.18
C PHE A 236 4.51 -2.81 11.56
N ASN A 237 4.55 -2.66 10.24
CA ASN A 237 3.92 -1.55 9.54
C ASN A 237 2.39 -1.52 9.68
N LEU A 238 1.76 -2.62 10.10
CA LEU A 238 0.33 -2.65 10.43
C LEU A 238 0.00 -2.12 11.84
N LEU A 239 0.99 -1.69 12.63
CA LEU A 239 0.71 -0.96 13.88
C LEU A 239 -0.20 0.23 13.59
N PRO A 240 -1.36 0.34 14.28
CA PRO A 240 -2.34 1.39 13.99
C PRO A 240 -1.95 2.75 14.60
N ILE A 241 -0.73 3.21 14.36
CA ILE A 241 -0.21 4.53 14.80
C ILE A 241 0.38 5.31 13.61
N PRO A 242 0.21 6.64 13.55
CA PRO A 242 0.99 7.46 12.61
C PRO A 242 2.49 7.44 13.00
N PRO A 243 3.40 7.43 12.04
CA PRO A 243 3.20 7.52 10.59
C PRO A 243 3.06 6.18 9.86
N LEU A 244 2.90 5.05 10.59
CA LEU A 244 2.86 3.71 10.01
C LEU A 244 1.59 3.47 9.17
N ASP A 245 1.68 2.53 8.25
CA ASP A 245 0.63 2.20 7.28
C ASP A 245 -0.66 1.70 7.93
N GLY A 246 -0.51 0.91 9.00
CA GLY A 246 -1.64 0.46 9.81
C GLY A 246 -2.42 1.61 10.42
N GLY A 247 -1.75 2.73 10.77
CA GLY A 247 -2.42 3.93 11.24
C GLY A 247 -3.36 4.54 10.19
N ARG A 248 -2.96 4.52 8.93
CA ARG A 248 -3.77 4.99 7.79
C ARG A 248 -4.91 4.02 7.51
N GLY A 249 -4.63 2.71 7.45
CA GLY A 249 -5.62 1.65 7.26
C GLY A 249 -6.70 1.66 8.35
N PHE A 250 -6.32 1.78 9.61
CA PHE A 250 -7.21 1.72 10.75
C PHE A 250 -8.17 2.92 10.84
N ARG A 251 -7.78 4.08 10.30
CA ARG A 251 -8.62 5.30 10.29
C ARG A 251 -9.88 5.18 9.45
N SER A 252 -9.88 4.35 8.39
CA SER A 252 -11.06 4.15 7.54
C SER A 252 -12.11 3.23 8.17
N LEU A 253 -11.74 2.52 9.24
CA LEU A 253 -12.59 1.52 9.85
C LEU A 253 -13.57 2.14 10.86
N SER A 254 -14.83 1.72 10.81
CA SER A 254 -15.82 2.03 11.84
C SER A 254 -15.42 1.39 13.17
N ARG A 255 -15.98 1.89 14.29
CA ARG A 255 -15.65 1.37 15.62
C ARG A 255 -15.87 -0.15 15.75
N GLY A 256 -16.96 -0.67 15.21
CA GLY A 256 -17.21 -2.12 15.21
C GLY A 256 -16.18 -2.90 14.42
N GLN A 257 -15.78 -2.37 13.23
CA GLN A 257 -14.77 -2.99 12.40
C GLN A 257 -13.38 -2.99 13.06
N ARG A 258 -13.03 -1.95 13.82
CA ARG A 258 -11.78 -1.90 14.60
C ARG A 258 -11.71 -3.04 15.61
N TRP A 259 -12.82 -3.34 16.31
CA TRP A 259 -12.88 -4.47 17.24
C TRP A 259 -12.76 -5.83 16.54
N ILE A 260 -13.27 -5.98 15.31
CA ILE A 260 -13.04 -7.19 14.51
C ILE A 260 -11.54 -7.38 14.21
N VAL A 261 -10.84 -6.30 13.84
CA VAL A 261 -9.38 -6.34 13.61
C VAL A 261 -8.62 -6.68 14.91
N VAL A 262 -9.01 -6.08 16.06
CA VAL A 262 -8.44 -6.41 17.38
C VAL A 262 -8.63 -7.88 17.70
N ALA A 263 -9.83 -8.43 17.48
CA ALA A 263 -10.11 -9.84 17.70
C ALA A 263 -9.27 -10.75 16.78
N ALA A 264 -9.11 -10.38 15.53
CA ALA A 264 -8.24 -11.11 14.59
C ALA A 264 -6.76 -11.11 15.04
N MET A 265 -6.23 -9.95 15.46
CA MET A 265 -4.88 -9.84 16.03
C MET A 265 -4.71 -10.70 17.28
N ALA A 266 -5.69 -10.66 18.21
CA ALA A 266 -5.65 -11.47 19.43
C ALA A 266 -5.75 -12.97 19.13
N GLY A 267 -6.60 -13.37 18.18
CA GLY A 267 -6.69 -14.76 17.70
C GLY A 267 -5.38 -15.25 17.08
N MET A 268 -4.76 -14.43 16.23
CA MET A 268 -3.45 -14.77 15.66
C MET A 268 -2.35 -14.84 16.71
N TRP A 269 -2.36 -13.95 17.72
CA TRP A 269 -1.44 -14.07 18.85
C TRP A 269 -1.63 -15.37 19.63
N ALA A 270 -2.87 -15.76 19.89
CA ALA A 270 -3.15 -17.00 20.61
C ALA A 270 -2.60 -18.25 19.89
N VAL A 271 -2.59 -18.22 18.55
CA VAL A 271 -2.09 -19.31 17.70
C VAL A 271 -0.58 -19.23 17.52
N THR A 272 -0.05 -18.07 17.17
CA THR A 272 1.36 -17.90 16.74
C THR A 272 2.31 -17.60 17.89
N LYS A 273 1.81 -17.07 19.01
CA LYS A 273 2.59 -16.52 20.13
C LYS A 273 3.58 -15.43 19.73
N GLU A 274 3.40 -14.81 18.56
CA GLU A 274 4.26 -13.74 18.08
C GLU A 274 4.14 -12.49 18.96
N GLY A 275 5.24 -12.07 19.57
CA GLY A 275 5.24 -10.98 20.57
C GLY A 275 4.79 -9.63 19.99
N LEU A 276 5.08 -9.37 18.71
CA LEU A 276 4.64 -8.16 18.03
C LEU A 276 3.11 -8.00 18.02
N LEU A 277 2.36 -9.10 17.94
CA LEU A 277 0.90 -9.06 17.95
C LEU A 277 0.33 -8.56 19.27
N VAL A 278 1.02 -8.77 20.41
CA VAL A 278 0.63 -8.19 21.70
C VAL A 278 0.61 -6.66 21.61
N LEU A 279 1.67 -6.10 21.05
CA LEU A 279 1.76 -4.64 20.85
C LEU A 279 0.66 -4.14 19.89
N LEU A 280 0.41 -4.86 18.77
CA LEU A 280 -0.67 -4.53 17.85
C LEU A 280 -2.03 -4.53 18.53
N VAL A 281 -2.33 -5.56 19.34
CA VAL A 281 -3.60 -5.68 20.09
C VAL A 281 -3.77 -4.51 21.05
N ILE A 282 -2.74 -4.22 21.87
CA ILE A 282 -2.79 -3.14 22.86
C ILE A 282 -3.08 -1.80 22.18
N VAL A 283 -2.31 -1.47 21.14
CA VAL A 283 -2.42 -0.19 20.44
C VAL A 283 -3.75 -0.10 19.67
N ALA A 284 -4.18 -1.18 19.00
CA ALA A 284 -5.44 -1.20 18.26
C ALA A 284 -6.65 -1.08 19.20
N ALA A 285 -6.63 -1.76 20.34
CA ALA A 285 -7.69 -1.66 21.36
C ALA A 285 -7.74 -0.25 21.95
N TRP A 286 -6.60 0.33 22.31
CA TRP A 286 -6.52 1.70 22.79
C TRP A 286 -7.10 2.69 21.79
N ARG A 287 -6.77 2.58 20.51
CA ARG A 287 -7.32 3.45 19.45
C ARG A 287 -8.81 3.20 19.20
N ALA A 288 -9.28 1.95 19.28
CA ALA A 288 -10.71 1.64 19.15
C ALA A 288 -11.55 2.25 20.28
N LEU A 289 -10.96 2.40 21.49
CA LEU A 289 -11.59 3.04 22.64
C LEU A 289 -11.54 4.56 22.57
N SER A 290 -10.37 5.12 22.22
CA SER A 290 -10.09 6.56 22.31
C SER A 290 -10.72 7.38 21.19
N GLU A 291 -10.77 6.85 19.97
CA GLU A 291 -11.26 7.58 18.80
C GLU A 291 -12.78 7.48 18.67
N LYS A 292 -13.48 8.58 18.95
CA LYS A 292 -14.96 8.69 18.84
C LYS A 292 -15.45 9.02 17.41
N THR A 293 -14.60 8.97 16.40
CA THR A 293 -14.92 9.37 15.03
C THR A 293 -16.02 8.48 14.44
N LYS A 294 -17.11 9.08 13.98
CA LYS A 294 -18.15 8.39 13.21
C LYS A 294 -17.66 8.27 11.77
N VAL A 295 -17.15 7.10 11.40
CA VAL A 295 -16.76 6.78 10.03
C VAL A 295 -17.72 5.70 9.53
N GLU A 296 -18.17 5.84 8.26
CA GLU A 296 -18.97 4.79 7.63
C GLU A 296 -18.14 3.49 7.47
N PRO A 297 -18.77 2.31 7.60
CA PRO A 297 -18.10 1.03 7.47
C PRO A 297 -17.36 0.89 6.12
N ASP A 298 -16.09 0.49 6.20
CA ASP A 298 -15.24 0.19 5.04
C ASP A 298 -14.98 -1.33 4.96
N GLN A 299 -15.82 -2.06 4.23
CA GLN A 299 -15.70 -3.52 4.13
C GLN A 299 -14.41 -3.96 3.42
N LYS A 300 -13.98 -3.23 2.38
CA LYS A 300 -12.72 -3.53 1.69
C LYS A 300 -11.52 -3.30 2.62
N GLY A 301 -11.50 -2.18 3.35
CA GLY A 301 -10.45 -1.87 4.32
C GLY A 301 -10.38 -2.91 5.43
N LEU A 302 -11.52 -3.32 5.97
CA LEU A 302 -11.61 -4.39 6.96
C LEU A 302 -11.01 -5.69 6.44
N LEU A 303 -11.47 -6.13 5.25
CA LEU A 303 -10.99 -7.38 4.64
C LEU A 303 -9.49 -7.33 4.38
N GLN A 304 -8.99 -6.25 3.77
CA GLN A 304 -7.57 -6.08 3.48
C GLN A 304 -6.71 -6.09 4.75
N TYR A 305 -7.13 -5.33 5.77
CA TYR A 305 -6.39 -5.24 7.03
C TYR A 305 -6.35 -6.59 7.75
N THR A 306 -7.51 -7.24 7.88
CA THR A 306 -7.62 -8.54 8.56
C THR A 306 -6.82 -9.61 7.82
N LEU A 307 -6.94 -9.68 6.50
CA LEU A 307 -6.19 -10.64 5.69
C LEU A 307 -4.68 -10.44 5.82
N LEU A 308 -4.21 -9.20 5.80
CA LEU A 308 -2.79 -8.88 6.01
C LEU A 308 -2.31 -9.31 7.39
N VAL A 309 -3.07 -9.04 8.46
CA VAL A 309 -2.73 -9.48 9.81
C VAL A 309 -2.60 -11.00 9.86
N VAL A 310 -3.60 -11.73 9.34
CA VAL A 310 -3.61 -13.19 9.40
C VAL A 310 -2.46 -13.80 8.59
N THR A 311 -2.28 -13.37 7.35
CA THR A 311 -1.28 -13.97 6.46
C THR A 311 0.15 -13.61 6.88
N LEU A 312 0.43 -12.36 7.23
CA LEU A 312 1.76 -11.95 7.69
C LEU A 312 2.13 -12.61 9.02
N SER A 313 1.19 -12.73 9.96
CA SER A 313 1.43 -13.45 11.22
C SER A 313 1.71 -14.93 11.00
N ALA A 314 0.99 -15.59 10.08
CA ALA A 314 1.28 -16.97 9.71
C ALA A 314 2.66 -17.12 9.08
N MET A 315 3.08 -16.18 8.24
CA MET A 315 4.42 -16.20 7.62
C MET A 315 5.56 -15.96 8.61
N CYS A 316 5.31 -15.30 9.74
CA CYS A 316 6.30 -15.18 10.82
C CYS A 316 6.64 -16.54 11.47
N LEU A 317 5.79 -17.57 11.29
CA LEU A 317 6.04 -18.93 11.79
C LEU A 317 6.92 -19.79 10.87
N ILE A 318 7.29 -19.30 9.68
CA ILE A 318 8.14 -20.04 8.74
C ILE A 318 9.47 -20.36 9.43
N PRO A 319 9.85 -21.65 9.60
CA PRO A 319 11.09 -22.00 10.23
C PRO A 319 12.27 -21.65 9.31
N VAL A 320 13.30 -21.03 9.87
CA VAL A 320 14.55 -20.78 9.17
C VAL A 320 15.53 -21.89 9.52
N PRO A 321 15.91 -22.78 8.59
CA PRO A 321 16.84 -23.86 8.88
C PRO A 321 18.17 -23.32 9.41
N GLY A 322 18.66 -23.92 10.51
CA GLY A 322 19.90 -23.49 11.18
C GLY A 322 19.73 -22.36 12.20
N MET A 323 18.52 -21.83 12.39
CA MET A 323 18.17 -20.95 13.52
C MET A 323 17.29 -21.71 14.51
N ALA A 324 17.54 -21.54 15.81
CA ALA A 324 16.64 -22.08 16.84
C ALA A 324 15.26 -21.42 16.70
N PRO A 325 14.16 -22.16 16.89
CA PRO A 325 12.83 -21.57 16.86
C PRO A 325 12.71 -20.47 17.91
N PRO A 326 12.00 -19.36 17.64
CA PRO A 326 11.94 -18.17 18.49
C PRO A 326 11.42 -18.42 19.92
N HIS A 327 10.85 -19.60 20.20
CA HIS A 327 10.20 -19.94 21.47
C HIS A 327 10.83 -21.12 22.21
N ASP A 328 11.95 -21.68 21.73
CA ASP A 328 12.63 -22.75 22.43
C ASP A 328 13.65 -22.17 23.44
N THR A 329 13.15 -21.87 24.63
CA THR A 329 13.97 -21.49 25.81
C THR A 329 14.43 -22.71 26.60
N SER A 330 14.39 -23.90 26.01
CA SER A 330 14.92 -25.11 26.66
C SER A 330 16.41 -24.88 26.94
N PRO A 331 16.89 -25.05 28.17
CA PRO A 331 18.33 -24.99 28.45
C PRO A 331 19.01 -26.08 27.63
N GLN A 332 19.93 -25.70 26.74
CA GLN A 332 20.82 -26.68 26.11
C GLN A 332 21.52 -27.45 27.25
N GLN A 333 21.17 -28.71 27.39
CA GLN A 333 21.94 -29.63 28.20
C GLN A 333 23.35 -29.66 27.61
N GLN A 334 24.25 -28.90 28.20
CA GLN A 334 25.68 -29.11 28.03
C GLN A 334 25.97 -30.52 28.51
N GLY A 335 26.05 -31.47 27.57
CA GLY A 335 26.52 -32.80 27.81
C GLY A 335 27.95 -32.73 28.37
N SER A 336 28.09 -32.97 29.65
CA SER A 336 29.32 -33.30 30.31
C SER A 336 29.84 -34.60 29.70
N GLY A 337 30.71 -34.49 28.69
CA GLY A 337 31.56 -35.60 28.25
C GLY A 337 32.69 -35.72 29.24
N GLN A 338 32.66 -36.76 30.03
CA GLN A 338 33.83 -37.32 30.72
C GLN A 338 34.70 -38.07 29.72
#